data_f583463b2ea99aa7146560931f01b215
#
_entry.id   f583463b2ea99aa7146560931f01b215
#
_cell.length_a   1.000
_cell.length_b   1.000
_cell.length_c   1.000
_cell.angle_alpha   90.00
_cell.angle_beta   90.00
_cell.angle_gamma   90.00
#
_symmetry.space_group_name_H-M   'P 1'
#
loop_
_entity.id
_entity.type
_entity.pdbx_description
1 polymer ?
#
loop_
_entity_poly.entity_id
_entity_poly.type
_entity_poly.pdbx_seq_one_letter_code
_entity_poly.pdbx_strand_id
1 'polypeptide(L)'
;LVLTYILLLLFSIADQYFFQYFQIKEKNAMRNELFQASLKRGNQEKEQIAAFTSFVNNDVPNIVENYYGGTVDIIKCVCIIICVALELFQIHWLLAVIIFGSSILIIMIPNIMRGYASKNRKNYGEALEKFNAVQQSLLSGAETVKVCLYRSNAKRMIENKNNEIEKEEKRLRNCQVSVYGLAGGMQILKRFLILAVGVYLIYRNIIKVGGLLVAVQLAEVLAAPAETLAYLLNAKNEARPLVEKYEQLAETEEDRGKTDINDIEDICVEHLSYGRNGVKIIKDVSFTFEKGRKYMLTGSSGSGKSTFLRLIGKLQEGTYQGNIRINGILLEEINMDSLYGKMGIVFQEP
;
A
#
# COMPACT_ATOMS: atom_id res chain seq x y z
N LEU A 1 -21.26 21.98 32.48
CA LEU A 1 -21.05 22.32 31.06
C LEU A 1 -19.57 22.48 30.73
N VAL A 2 -18.79 23.34 31.42
CA VAL A 2 -17.33 23.50 31.19
C VAL A 2 -16.59 22.19 31.43
N LEU A 3 -16.89 21.49 32.53
CA LEU A 3 -16.27 20.21 32.86
C LEU A 3 -16.52 19.13 31.79
N THR A 4 -17.73 19.08 31.23
CA THR A 4 -18.06 18.14 30.15
C THR A 4 -17.27 18.41 28.87
N TYR A 5 -17.07 19.67 28.50
CA TYR A 5 -16.23 20.05 27.35
C TYR A 5 -14.75 19.71 27.58
N ILE A 6 -14.23 19.91 28.78
CA ILE A 6 -12.85 19.53 29.14
C ILE A 6 -12.69 18.01 29.05
N LEU A 7 -13.65 17.24 29.57
CA LEU A 7 -13.61 15.77 29.49
C LEU A 7 -13.66 15.28 28.02
N LEU A 8 -14.52 15.86 27.19
CA LEU A 8 -14.60 15.54 25.77
C LEU A 8 -13.29 15.85 25.03
N LEU A 9 -12.65 16.99 25.35
CA LEU A 9 -11.36 17.37 24.78
C LEU A 9 -10.27 16.36 25.17
N LEU A 10 -10.19 16.00 26.47
CA LEU A 10 -9.23 15.02 26.97
C LEU A 10 -9.44 13.65 26.33
N PHE A 11 -10.70 13.23 26.18
CA PHE A 11 -11.04 11.98 25.52
C PHE A 11 -10.65 11.98 24.04
N SER A 12 -10.90 13.07 23.32
CA SER A 12 -10.51 13.23 21.92
C SER A 12 -8.99 13.18 21.73
N ILE A 13 -8.23 13.83 22.62
CA ILE A 13 -6.76 13.79 22.60
C ILE A 13 -6.27 12.36 22.87
N ALA A 14 -6.84 11.69 23.88
CA ALA A 14 -6.50 10.32 24.21
C ALA A 14 -6.80 9.35 23.06
N ASP A 15 -7.99 9.46 22.42
CA ASP A 15 -8.37 8.65 21.24
C ASP A 15 -7.37 8.81 20.10
N GLN A 16 -6.99 10.06 19.75
CA GLN A 16 -6.00 10.32 18.72
C GLN A 16 -4.62 9.76 19.07
N TYR A 17 -4.19 9.93 20.31
CA TYR A 17 -2.90 9.41 20.78
C TYR A 17 -2.85 7.87 20.69
N PHE A 18 -3.87 7.19 21.22
CA PHE A 18 -3.94 5.73 21.18
C PHE A 18 -4.04 5.21 19.74
N PHE A 19 -4.79 5.87 18.89
CA PHE A 19 -4.92 5.50 17.49
C PHE A 19 -3.60 5.63 16.72
N GLN A 20 -2.89 6.74 16.90
CA GLN A 20 -1.56 6.91 16.29
C GLN A 20 -0.54 5.91 16.84
N TYR A 21 -0.56 5.66 18.15
CA TYR A 21 0.31 4.68 18.77
C TYR A 21 0.06 3.27 18.23
N PHE A 22 -1.21 2.89 18.06
CA PHE A 22 -1.59 1.63 17.42
C PHE A 22 -1.03 1.54 16.00
N GLN A 23 -1.22 2.55 15.16
CA GLN A 23 -0.72 2.56 13.79
C GLN A 23 0.82 2.44 13.72
N ILE A 24 1.54 3.13 14.60
CA ILE A 24 3.00 3.05 14.67
C ILE A 24 3.45 1.63 15.04
N LYS A 25 2.81 1.06 16.06
CA LYS A 25 3.15 -0.29 16.55
C LYS A 25 2.88 -1.36 15.49
N GLU A 26 1.72 -1.29 14.83
CA GLU A 26 1.33 -2.22 13.78
C GLU A 26 2.26 -2.13 12.57
N LYS A 27 2.58 -0.93 12.12
CA LYS A 27 3.53 -0.69 11.04
C LYS A 27 4.91 -1.29 11.34
N ASN A 28 5.40 -1.13 12.57
CA ASN A 28 6.67 -1.70 12.97
C ASN A 28 6.63 -3.23 13.08
N ALA A 29 5.52 -3.79 13.56
CA ALA A 29 5.32 -5.25 13.61
C ALA A 29 5.36 -5.85 12.20
N MET A 30 4.59 -5.30 11.27
CA MET A 30 4.56 -5.74 9.87
C MET A 30 5.94 -5.63 9.19
N ARG A 31 6.69 -4.54 9.44
CA ARG A 31 8.04 -4.38 8.89
C ARG A 31 9.00 -5.44 9.42
N ASN A 32 8.95 -5.72 10.73
CA ASN A 32 9.80 -6.73 11.35
C ASN A 32 9.47 -8.13 10.83
N GLU A 33 8.20 -8.46 10.68
CA GLU A 33 7.74 -9.73 10.14
C GLU A 33 8.21 -9.95 8.71
N LEU A 34 8.01 -8.95 7.83
CA LEU A 34 8.49 -8.99 6.46
C LEU A 34 10.01 -9.12 6.38
N PHE A 35 10.74 -8.41 7.25
CA PHE A 35 12.19 -8.49 7.28
C PHE A 35 12.67 -9.89 7.69
N GLN A 36 12.06 -10.48 8.72
CA GLN A 36 12.36 -11.86 9.12
C GLN A 36 12.01 -12.86 8.01
N ALA A 37 10.85 -12.68 7.36
CA ALA A 37 10.46 -13.52 6.22
C ALA A 37 11.45 -13.40 5.06
N SER A 38 11.93 -12.19 4.77
CA SER A 38 12.94 -11.94 3.73
C SER A 38 14.29 -12.59 4.04
N LEU A 39 14.74 -12.55 5.29
CA LEU A 39 15.99 -13.20 5.70
C LEU A 39 15.92 -14.75 5.55
N LYS A 40 14.76 -15.34 5.83
CA LYS A 40 14.55 -16.78 5.66
C LYS A 40 14.53 -17.22 4.19
N ARG A 41 14.05 -16.36 3.28
CA ARG A 41 13.99 -16.68 1.83
C ARG A 41 15.36 -16.72 1.16
N GLY A 42 16.41 -16.14 1.76
CA GLY A 42 17.77 -16.21 1.23
C GLY A 42 18.05 -15.25 0.08
N ASN A 43 18.79 -15.68 -0.92
CA ASN A 43 19.40 -14.85 -1.97
C ASN A 43 18.36 -14.22 -2.90
N GLN A 44 18.10 -12.92 -2.72
CA GLN A 44 17.22 -12.14 -3.59
C GLN A 44 18.05 -11.35 -4.63
N GLU A 45 17.55 -11.23 -5.84
CA GLU A 45 18.17 -10.39 -6.87
C GLU A 45 18.05 -8.90 -6.48
N LYS A 46 18.98 -8.07 -6.93
CA LYS A 46 18.99 -6.61 -6.60
C LYS A 46 17.67 -5.91 -6.92
N GLU A 47 16.99 -6.32 -8.01
CA GLU A 47 15.68 -5.78 -8.37
C GLU A 47 14.58 -6.20 -7.39
N GLN A 48 14.62 -7.43 -6.89
CA GLN A 48 13.69 -7.93 -5.88
C GLN A 48 13.90 -7.22 -4.54
N ILE A 49 15.15 -6.96 -4.15
CA ILE A 49 15.47 -6.18 -2.95
C ILE A 49 14.93 -4.76 -3.05
N ALA A 50 15.10 -4.10 -4.21
CA ALA A 50 14.57 -2.75 -4.42
C ALA A 50 13.04 -2.72 -4.37
N ALA A 51 12.36 -3.68 -5.00
CA ALA A 51 10.91 -3.83 -4.96
C ALA A 51 10.40 -4.12 -3.54
N PHE A 52 11.07 -5.00 -2.80
CA PHE A 52 10.77 -5.31 -1.41
C PHE A 52 10.94 -4.08 -0.51
N THR A 53 12.05 -3.36 -0.65
CA THR A 53 12.32 -2.13 0.12
C THR A 53 11.27 -1.07 -0.15
N SER A 54 10.86 -0.90 -1.42
CA SER A 54 9.77 -0.01 -1.81
C SER A 54 8.45 -0.41 -1.16
N PHE A 55 8.12 -1.71 -1.17
CA PHE A 55 6.92 -2.23 -0.53
C PHE A 55 6.89 -1.95 0.97
N VAL A 56 7.99 -2.25 1.68
CA VAL A 56 8.11 -2.02 3.14
C VAL A 56 7.98 -0.53 3.50
N ASN A 57 8.51 0.37 2.65
CA ASN A 57 8.53 1.79 2.97
C ASN A 57 7.29 2.55 2.53
N ASN A 58 6.64 2.15 1.43
CA ASN A 58 5.51 2.87 0.85
C ASN A 58 4.18 2.13 1.04
N ASP A 59 4.16 0.80 0.83
CA ASP A 59 2.91 0.03 0.80
C ASP A 59 2.48 -0.40 2.21
N VAL A 60 3.41 -0.78 3.08
CA VAL A 60 3.10 -1.11 4.49
C VAL A 60 2.44 0.05 5.23
N PRO A 61 2.95 1.31 5.16
CA PRO A 61 2.23 2.45 5.72
C PRO A 61 0.81 2.60 5.16
N ASN A 62 0.64 2.44 3.85
CA ASN A 62 -0.66 2.51 3.19
C ASN A 62 -1.64 1.44 3.71
N ILE A 63 -1.18 0.19 3.90
CA ILE A 63 -1.97 -0.88 4.51
C ILE A 63 -2.43 -0.47 5.92
N VAL A 64 -1.51 -0.01 6.76
CA VAL A 64 -1.83 0.34 8.15
C VAL A 64 -2.79 1.52 8.23
N GLU A 65 -2.60 2.55 7.40
CA GLU A 65 -3.43 3.76 7.42
C GLU A 65 -4.82 3.51 6.80
N ASN A 66 -4.88 2.91 5.61
CA ASN A 66 -6.12 2.80 4.84
C ASN A 66 -6.90 1.51 5.09
N TYR A 67 -6.23 0.39 5.36
CA TYR A 67 -6.93 -0.87 5.62
C TYR A 67 -7.26 -1.05 7.10
N TYR A 68 -6.26 -1.08 7.99
CA TYR A 68 -6.50 -1.26 9.43
C TYR A 68 -7.06 -0.01 10.08
N GLY A 69 -6.40 1.14 9.89
CA GLY A 69 -6.86 2.44 10.40
C GLY A 69 -8.20 2.83 9.80
N GLY A 70 -8.35 2.69 8.47
CA GLY A 70 -9.60 2.91 7.77
C GLY A 70 -10.75 2.06 8.31
N THR A 71 -10.49 0.81 8.76
CA THR A 71 -11.50 -0.05 9.37
C THR A 71 -11.99 0.53 10.70
N VAL A 72 -11.08 1.02 11.54
CA VAL A 72 -11.43 1.67 12.83
C VAL A 72 -12.25 2.93 12.57
N ASP A 73 -11.84 3.75 11.62
CA ASP A 73 -12.55 4.98 11.27
C ASP A 73 -13.93 4.72 10.66
N ILE A 74 -14.09 3.64 9.86
CA ILE A 74 -15.41 3.18 9.39
C ILE A 74 -16.32 2.86 10.57
N ILE A 75 -15.83 2.11 11.56
CA ILE A 75 -16.61 1.78 12.76
C ILE A 75 -17.00 3.05 13.51
N LYS A 76 -16.08 4.00 13.70
CA LYS A 76 -16.37 5.31 14.32
C LYS A 76 -17.46 6.06 13.56
N CYS A 77 -17.36 6.16 12.23
CA CYS A 77 -18.35 6.82 11.39
C CYS A 77 -19.74 6.16 11.53
N VAL A 78 -19.80 4.83 11.49
CA VAL A 78 -21.07 4.09 11.64
C VAL A 78 -21.68 4.32 13.02
N CYS A 79 -20.87 4.29 14.09
CA CYS A 79 -21.35 4.58 15.45
C CYS A 79 -21.92 6.01 15.55
N ILE A 80 -21.25 7.01 14.99
CA ILE A 80 -21.75 8.41 14.99
C ILE A 80 -23.07 8.49 14.23
N ILE A 81 -23.17 7.88 13.05
CA ILE A 81 -24.40 7.88 12.24
C ILE A 81 -25.56 7.24 13.01
N ILE A 82 -25.33 6.12 13.70
CA ILE A 82 -26.35 5.45 14.52
C ILE A 82 -26.78 6.33 15.69
N CYS A 83 -25.84 6.92 16.42
CA CYS A 83 -26.17 7.83 17.55
C CYS A 83 -26.98 9.03 17.08
N VAL A 84 -26.55 9.67 15.99
CA VAL A 84 -27.28 10.81 15.41
C VAL A 84 -28.68 10.39 14.94
N ALA A 85 -28.83 9.20 14.38
CA ALA A 85 -30.13 8.67 13.97
C ALA A 85 -31.07 8.52 15.18
N LEU A 86 -30.59 7.88 16.26
CA LEU A 86 -31.38 7.66 17.46
C LEU A 86 -31.87 8.99 18.08
N GLU A 87 -30.99 9.97 18.20
CA GLU A 87 -31.32 11.30 18.72
C GLU A 87 -32.33 12.04 17.83
N LEU A 88 -32.15 12.02 16.51
CA LEU A 88 -33.06 12.67 15.57
C LEU A 88 -34.47 12.03 15.60
N PHE A 89 -34.56 10.69 15.70
CA PHE A 89 -35.84 10.01 15.81
C PHE A 89 -36.56 10.34 17.13
N GLN A 90 -35.81 10.58 18.23
CA GLN A 90 -36.39 11.02 19.50
C GLN A 90 -36.97 12.44 19.41
N ILE A 91 -36.36 13.33 18.62
CA ILE A 91 -36.87 14.68 18.40
C ILE A 91 -38.14 14.63 17.54
N HIS A 92 -38.01 14.14 16.31
CA HIS A 92 -39.13 13.94 15.40
C HIS A 92 -38.71 13.16 14.14
N TRP A 93 -39.45 12.10 13.79
CA TRP A 93 -39.11 11.24 12.65
C TRP A 93 -39.03 11.98 11.30
N LEU A 94 -39.89 13.01 11.09
CA LEU A 94 -39.90 13.80 9.84
C LEU A 94 -38.60 14.55 9.62
N LEU A 95 -38.04 15.13 10.68
CA LEU A 95 -36.72 15.81 10.63
C LEU A 95 -35.60 14.79 10.33
N ALA A 96 -35.67 13.60 10.94
CA ALA A 96 -34.73 12.54 10.63
C ALA A 96 -34.76 12.15 9.14
N VAL A 97 -35.94 11.94 8.57
CA VAL A 97 -36.09 11.59 7.14
C VAL A 97 -35.54 12.68 6.23
N ILE A 98 -35.81 13.97 6.53
CA ILE A 98 -35.29 15.08 5.74
C ILE A 98 -33.76 15.14 5.81
N ILE A 99 -33.18 15.01 7.01
CA ILE A 99 -31.74 15.10 7.23
C ILE A 99 -31.02 13.94 6.54
N PHE A 100 -31.48 12.69 6.74
CA PHE A 100 -30.88 11.52 6.11
C PHE A 100 -31.10 11.50 4.59
N GLY A 101 -32.30 11.78 4.13
CA GLY A 101 -32.62 11.80 2.70
C GLY A 101 -31.80 12.84 1.94
N SER A 102 -31.71 14.08 2.48
CA SER A 102 -30.87 15.12 1.86
C SER A 102 -29.37 14.78 1.94
N SER A 103 -28.89 14.14 3.01
CA SER A 103 -27.49 13.75 3.12
C SER A 103 -27.14 12.67 2.09
N ILE A 104 -28.01 11.68 1.85
CA ILE A 104 -27.82 10.69 0.79
C ILE A 104 -27.76 11.36 -0.59
N LEU A 105 -28.63 12.33 -0.88
CA LEU A 105 -28.60 13.07 -2.14
C LEU A 105 -27.28 13.81 -2.34
N ILE A 106 -26.75 14.44 -1.30
CA ILE A 106 -25.45 15.14 -1.35
C ILE A 106 -24.31 14.18 -1.67
N ILE A 107 -24.28 13.00 -1.03
CA ILE A 107 -23.26 11.97 -1.27
C ILE A 107 -23.36 11.41 -2.70
N MET A 108 -24.54 11.40 -3.31
CA MET A 108 -24.72 10.93 -4.69
C MET A 108 -24.15 11.89 -5.74
N ILE A 109 -24.00 13.19 -5.44
CA ILE A 109 -23.52 14.20 -6.41
C ILE A 109 -22.17 13.83 -7.04
N PRO A 110 -21.09 13.52 -6.27
CA PRO A 110 -19.82 13.09 -6.83
C PRO A 110 -19.94 11.82 -7.68
N ASN A 111 -20.80 10.87 -7.28
CA ASN A 111 -21.01 9.63 -8.01
C ASN A 111 -21.67 9.85 -9.37
N ILE A 112 -22.66 10.73 -9.44
CA ILE A 112 -23.33 11.13 -10.70
C ILE A 112 -22.33 11.78 -11.65
N MET A 113 -21.43 12.62 -11.12
CA MET A 113 -20.43 13.34 -11.91
C MET A 113 -19.13 12.52 -12.14
N ARG A 114 -19.05 11.30 -11.60
CA ARG A 114 -17.85 10.43 -11.66
C ARG A 114 -17.34 10.21 -13.07
N GLY A 115 -18.22 9.95 -14.03
CA GLY A 115 -17.85 9.73 -15.42
C GLY A 115 -17.18 10.94 -16.05
N TYR A 116 -17.74 12.14 -15.80
CA TYR A 116 -17.17 13.39 -16.28
C TYR A 116 -15.85 13.73 -15.61
N ALA A 117 -15.77 13.56 -14.29
CA ALA A 117 -14.54 13.77 -13.51
C ALA A 117 -13.42 12.80 -13.93
N SER A 118 -13.73 11.52 -14.13
CA SER A 118 -12.78 10.50 -14.58
C SER A 118 -12.21 10.82 -15.97
N LYS A 119 -13.04 11.25 -16.92
CA LYS A 119 -12.60 11.68 -18.24
C LYS A 119 -11.62 12.87 -18.18
N ASN A 120 -11.95 13.89 -17.38
CA ASN A 120 -11.08 15.06 -17.25
C ASN A 120 -9.77 14.71 -16.54
N ARG A 121 -9.80 13.81 -15.54
CA ARG A 121 -8.58 13.30 -14.87
C ARG A 121 -7.69 12.54 -15.85
N LYS A 122 -8.27 11.70 -16.70
CA LYS A 122 -7.54 10.97 -17.74
C LYS A 122 -6.87 11.92 -18.73
N ASN A 123 -7.59 12.91 -19.25
CA ASN A 123 -7.05 13.91 -20.17
C ASN A 123 -5.88 14.69 -19.55
N TYR A 124 -6.02 15.09 -18.29
CA TYR A 124 -4.94 15.76 -17.55
C TYR A 124 -3.71 14.84 -17.39
N GLY A 125 -3.92 13.56 -17.05
CA GLY A 125 -2.85 12.56 -16.96
C GLY A 125 -2.09 12.39 -18.28
N GLU A 126 -2.80 12.27 -19.40
CA GLU A 126 -2.21 12.16 -20.72
C GLU A 126 -1.41 13.43 -21.14
N ALA A 127 -1.91 14.62 -20.78
CA ALA A 127 -1.19 15.86 -21.00
C ALA A 127 0.10 15.93 -20.17
N LEU A 128 0.05 15.51 -18.91
CA LEU A 128 1.19 15.47 -18.02
C LEU A 128 2.25 14.44 -18.49
N GLU A 129 1.83 13.28 -18.96
CA GLU A 129 2.72 12.26 -19.52
C GLU A 129 3.48 12.79 -20.75
N LYS A 130 2.77 13.46 -21.67
CA LYS A 130 3.39 14.09 -22.85
C LYS A 130 4.38 15.19 -22.45
N PHE A 131 4.07 15.99 -21.46
CA PHE A 131 4.98 16.98 -20.92
C PHE A 131 6.25 16.35 -20.33
N ASN A 132 6.07 15.34 -19.47
CA ASN A 132 7.20 14.63 -18.86
C ASN A 132 8.11 13.99 -19.91
N ALA A 133 7.56 13.40 -20.96
CA ALA A 133 8.33 12.83 -22.05
C ALA A 133 9.18 13.90 -22.79
N VAL A 134 8.59 15.06 -23.08
CA VAL A 134 9.32 16.18 -23.72
C VAL A 134 10.38 16.74 -22.78
N GLN A 135 10.04 16.93 -21.50
CA GLN A 135 10.98 17.41 -20.50
C GLN A 135 12.16 16.46 -20.33
N GLN A 136 11.94 15.18 -20.23
CA GLN A 136 12.97 14.15 -20.11
C GLN A 136 13.87 14.14 -21.36
N SER A 137 13.30 14.21 -22.55
CA SER A 137 14.03 14.25 -23.80
C SER A 137 14.95 15.49 -23.90
N LEU A 138 14.44 16.66 -23.53
CA LEU A 138 15.23 17.91 -23.57
C LEU A 138 16.32 17.93 -22.49
N LEU A 139 16.06 17.38 -21.30
CA LEU A 139 17.06 17.30 -20.23
C LEU A 139 18.14 16.27 -20.54
N SER A 140 17.77 15.11 -21.09
CA SER A 140 18.73 14.09 -21.52
C SER A 140 19.60 14.59 -22.69
N GLY A 141 19.05 15.44 -23.56
CA GLY A 141 19.78 16.09 -24.66
C GLY A 141 20.30 17.49 -24.35
N ALA A 142 20.43 17.88 -23.08
CA ALA A 142 20.77 19.26 -22.69
C ALA A 142 22.07 19.78 -23.31
N GLU A 143 23.09 18.93 -23.44
CA GLU A 143 24.34 19.28 -24.13
C GLU A 143 24.12 19.61 -25.60
N THR A 144 23.34 18.78 -26.31
CA THR A 144 22.95 18.99 -27.70
C THR A 144 22.15 20.28 -27.87
N VAL A 145 21.17 20.51 -27.00
CA VAL A 145 20.38 21.76 -26.98
C VAL A 145 21.28 22.99 -26.80
N LYS A 146 22.34 22.88 -25.98
CA LYS A 146 23.31 23.95 -25.75
C LYS A 146 24.19 24.19 -26.97
N VAL A 147 24.79 23.13 -27.53
CA VAL A 147 25.72 23.20 -28.63
C VAL A 147 25.04 23.67 -29.93
N CYS A 148 23.82 23.18 -30.20
CA CYS A 148 23.02 23.56 -31.36
C CYS A 148 22.31 24.91 -31.21
N LEU A 149 22.52 25.66 -30.11
CA LEU A 149 21.85 26.93 -29.81
C LEU A 149 20.31 26.85 -29.86
N TYR A 150 19.75 25.68 -29.56
CA TYR A 150 18.32 25.36 -29.67
C TYR A 150 17.47 25.78 -28.48
N ARG A 151 18.04 26.57 -27.54
CA ARG A 151 17.39 26.95 -26.27
C ARG A 151 16.03 27.64 -26.43
N SER A 152 15.89 28.55 -27.41
CA SER A 152 14.63 29.26 -27.67
C SER A 152 13.52 28.34 -28.12
N ASN A 153 13.84 27.36 -29.01
CA ASN A 153 12.89 26.37 -29.45
C ASN A 153 12.51 25.37 -28.35
N ALA A 154 13.50 24.91 -27.56
CA ALA A 154 13.26 24.06 -26.40
C ALA A 154 12.34 24.75 -25.39
N LYS A 155 12.56 26.03 -25.11
CA LYS A 155 11.68 26.83 -24.25
C LYS A 155 10.25 26.87 -24.81
N ARG A 156 10.09 27.16 -26.09
CA ARG A 156 8.76 27.20 -26.75
C ARG A 156 8.06 25.84 -26.73
N MET A 157 8.80 24.73 -26.88
CA MET A 157 8.22 23.38 -26.76
C MET A 157 7.66 23.11 -25.37
N ILE A 158 8.41 23.46 -24.33
CA ILE A 158 7.96 23.34 -22.95
C ILE A 158 6.76 24.24 -22.66
N GLU A 159 6.81 25.51 -23.10
CA GLU A 159 5.69 26.47 -22.95
C GLU A 159 4.40 25.96 -23.61
N ASN A 160 4.49 25.41 -24.83
CA ASN A 160 3.34 24.82 -25.52
C ASN A 160 2.75 23.65 -24.74
N LYS A 161 3.60 22.74 -24.20
CA LYS A 161 3.14 21.62 -23.39
C LYS A 161 2.58 22.04 -22.05
N ASN A 162 3.15 23.05 -21.43
CA ASN A 162 2.58 23.67 -20.23
C ASN A 162 1.18 24.25 -20.45
N ASN A 163 0.98 24.92 -21.59
CA ASN A 163 -0.33 25.45 -21.96
C ASN A 163 -1.37 24.34 -22.16
N GLU A 164 -0.95 23.18 -22.72
CA GLU A 164 -1.82 21.99 -22.85
C GLU A 164 -2.24 21.48 -21.46
N ILE A 165 -1.27 21.33 -20.53
CA ILE A 165 -1.53 20.93 -19.14
C ILE A 165 -2.48 21.92 -18.46
N GLU A 166 -2.17 23.21 -18.52
CA GLU A 166 -2.99 24.27 -17.91
C GLU A 166 -4.44 24.21 -18.39
N LYS A 167 -4.67 23.95 -19.66
CA LYS A 167 -6.00 23.82 -20.24
C LYS A 167 -6.77 22.63 -19.66
N GLU A 168 -6.13 21.46 -19.59
CA GLU A 168 -6.77 20.26 -19.06
C GLU A 168 -6.91 20.31 -17.51
N GLU A 169 -5.95 20.92 -16.83
CA GLU A 169 -6.06 21.19 -15.39
C GLU A 169 -7.23 22.13 -15.07
N LYS A 170 -7.40 23.22 -15.84
CA LYS A 170 -8.56 24.11 -15.70
C LYS A 170 -9.88 23.34 -15.87
N ARG A 171 -9.96 22.44 -16.84
CA ARG A 171 -11.17 21.60 -17.03
C ARG A 171 -11.44 20.69 -15.83
N LEU A 172 -10.39 20.05 -15.31
CA LEU A 172 -10.49 19.21 -14.13
C LEU A 172 -10.91 20.02 -12.90
N ARG A 173 -10.29 21.18 -12.69
CA ARG A 173 -10.63 22.12 -11.60
C ARG A 173 -12.06 22.63 -11.69
N ASN A 174 -12.51 23.03 -12.89
CA ASN A 174 -13.88 23.48 -13.09
C ASN A 174 -14.88 22.36 -12.80
N CYS A 175 -14.58 21.12 -13.16
CA CYS A 175 -15.40 19.97 -12.78
C CYS A 175 -15.49 19.84 -11.24
N GLN A 176 -14.37 19.93 -10.53
CA GLN A 176 -14.34 19.87 -9.07
C GLN A 176 -15.15 21.01 -8.44
N VAL A 177 -14.96 22.24 -8.93
CA VAL A 177 -15.73 23.42 -8.45
C VAL A 177 -17.22 23.22 -8.67
N SER A 178 -17.64 22.65 -9.80
CA SER A 178 -19.05 22.36 -10.07
C SER A 178 -19.62 21.33 -9.09
N VAL A 179 -18.86 20.27 -8.77
CA VAL A 179 -19.26 19.26 -7.75
C VAL A 179 -19.42 19.92 -6.37
N TYR A 180 -18.43 20.72 -5.95
CA TYR A 180 -18.49 21.43 -4.66
C TYR A 180 -19.62 22.48 -4.62
N GLY A 181 -19.84 23.19 -5.74
CA GLY A 181 -20.92 24.17 -5.85
C GLY A 181 -22.30 23.54 -5.71
N LEU A 182 -22.52 22.42 -6.40
CA LEU A 182 -23.78 21.66 -6.29
C LEU A 182 -23.98 21.09 -4.89
N ALA A 183 -22.94 20.47 -4.30
CA ALA A 183 -23.01 19.95 -2.95
C ALA A 183 -23.29 21.06 -1.92
N GLY A 184 -22.60 22.20 -2.03
CA GLY A 184 -22.84 23.37 -1.17
C GLY A 184 -24.24 23.95 -1.31
N GLY A 185 -24.75 24.05 -2.54
CA GLY A 185 -26.14 24.48 -2.80
C GLY A 185 -27.16 23.54 -2.16
N MET A 186 -26.95 22.23 -2.27
CA MET A 186 -27.79 21.23 -1.61
C MET A 186 -27.69 21.29 -0.09
N GLN A 187 -26.53 21.62 0.49
CA GLN A 187 -26.39 21.83 1.92
C GLN A 187 -27.21 23.04 2.41
N ILE A 188 -27.18 24.13 1.66
CA ILE A 188 -28.00 25.32 1.97
C ILE A 188 -29.50 24.98 1.90
N LEU A 189 -29.92 24.26 0.84
CA LEU A 189 -31.29 23.78 0.69
C LEU A 189 -31.72 22.89 1.85
N LYS A 190 -30.86 21.93 2.25
CA LYS A 190 -31.09 21.09 3.42
C LYS A 190 -31.35 21.93 4.69
N ARG A 191 -30.48 22.89 4.98
CA ARG A 191 -30.67 23.80 6.15
C ARG A 191 -32.01 24.53 6.09
N PHE A 192 -32.37 25.03 4.91
CA PHE A 192 -33.63 25.72 4.72
C PHE A 192 -34.84 24.82 4.98
N LEU A 193 -34.80 23.58 4.48
CA LEU A 193 -35.85 22.56 4.71
C LEU A 193 -35.99 22.21 6.19
N ILE A 194 -34.86 21.98 6.89
CA ILE A 194 -34.86 21.67 8.32
C ILE A 194 -35.50 22.83 9.12
N LEU A 195 -35.13 24.09 8.82
CA LEU A 195 -35.68 25.26 9.48
C LEU A 195 -37.16 25.44 9.16
N ALA A 196 -37.58 25.36 7.90
CA ALA A 196 -38.96 25.56 7.51
C ALA A 196 -39.88 24.49 8.16
N VAL A 197 -39.51 23.22 8.07
CA VAL A 197 -40.28 22.15 8.69
C VAL A 197 -40.21 22.22 10.21
N GLY A 198 -39.06 22.55 10.78
CA GLY A 198 -38.89 22.70 12.22
C GLY A 198 -39.76 23.84 12.80
N VAL A 199 -39.81 25.01 12.15
CA VAL A 199 -40.69 26.13 12.55
C VAL A 199 -42.17 25.72 12.45
N TYR A 200 -42.55 25.00 11.38
CA TYR A 200 -43.91 24.45 11.26
C TYR A 200 -44.28 23.52 12.42
N LEU A 201 -43.34 22.60 12.79
CA LEU A 201 -43.55 21.68 13.90
C LEU A 201 -43.63 22.41 15.26
N ILE A 202 -42.86 23.47 15.46
CA ILE A 202 -42.96 24.35 16.62
C ILE A 202 -44.33 25.06 16.68
N TYR A 203 -44.76 25.63 15.56
CA TYR A 203 -46.07 26.28 15.45
C TYR A 203 -47.23 25.30 15.81
N ARG A 204 -47.07 24.03 15.45
CA ARG A 204 -48.01 22.94 15.79
C ARG A 204 -47.82 22.41 17.23
N ASN A 205 -46.92 22.99 18.03
CA ASN A 205 -46.57 22.55 19.39
C ASN A 205 -46.09 21.06 19.47
N ILE A 206 -45.56 20.54 18.38
CA ILE A 206 -45.07 19.16 18.30
C ILE A 206 -43.65 19.06 18.88
N ILE A 207 -42.78 20.04 18.59
CA ILE A 207 -41.41 20.11 19.09
C ILE A 207 -41.17 21.47 19.77
N LYS A 208 -40.17 21.53 20.68
CA LYS A 208 -39.71 22.76 21.29
C LYS A 208 -38.60 23.41 20.45
N VAL A 209 -38.37 24.71 20.61
CA VAL A 209 -37.27 25.45 19.94
C VAL A 209 -35.92 24.77 20.16
N GLY A 210 -35.65 24.30 21.40
CA GLY A 210 -34.44 23.58 21.71
C GLY A 210 -34.25 22.30 20.86
N GLY A 211 -35.32 21.56 20.58
CA GLY A 211 -35.27 20.38 19.70
C GLY A 211 -34.88 20.73 18.26
N LEU A 212 -35.39 21.86 17.72
CA LEU A 212 -34.96 22.33 16.40
C LEU A 212 -33.48 22.69 16.36
N LEU A 213 -32.99 23.41 17.38
CA LEU A 213 -31.55 23.75 17.46
C LEU A 213 -30.65 22.50 17.50
N VAL A 214 -31.05 21.49 18.30
CA VAL A 214 -30.35 20.22 18.34
C VAL A 214 -30.40 19.51 16.98
N ALA A 215 -31.56 19.49 16.30
CA ALA A 215 -31.66 18.86 14.99
C ALA A 215 -30.77 19.51 13.94
N VAL A 216 -30.64 20.84 13.95
CA VAL A 216 -29.70 21.57 13.06
C VAL A 216 -28.26 21.19 13.36
N GLN A 217 -27.86 21.12 14.64
CA GLN A 217 -26.50 20.73 15.02
C GLN A 217 -26.21 19.25 14.64
N LEU A 218 -27.16 18.36 14.87
CA LEU A 218 -27.00 16.94 14.48
C LEU A 218 -26.90 16.77 12.96
N ALA A 219 -27.58 17.60 12.17
CA ALA A 219 -27.46 17.62 10.72
C ALA A 219 -26.05 18.04 10.25
N GLU A 220 -25.37 18.90 10.98
CA GLU A 220 -23.95 19.27 10.71
C GLU A 220 -23.00 18.16 11.14
N VAL A 221 -23.21 17.57 12.33
CA VAL A 221 -22.40 16.45 12.84
C VAL A 221 -22.47 15.23 11.90
N LEU A 222 -23.60 15.00 11.24
CA LEU A 222 -23.78 13.88 10.30
C LEU A 222 -23.01 14.08 8.98
N ALA A 223 -22.73 15.31 8.55
CA ALA A 223 -22.18 15.59 7.23
C ALA A 223 -20.79 14.96 7.04
N ALA A 224 -19.88 15.20 7.95
CA ALA A 224 -18.50 14.71 7.85
C ALA A 224 -18.38 13.17 7.86
N PRO A 225 -18.98 12.42 8.82
CA PRO A 225 -18.95 10.95 8.81
C PRO A 225 -19.55 10.35 7.54
N ALA A 226 -20.60 10.94 7.00
CA ALA A 226 -21.27 10.44 5.79
C ALA A 226 -20.38 10.56 4.54
N GLU A 227 -19.67 11.70 4.39
CA GLU A 227 -18.70 11.91 3.30
C GLU A 227 -17.45 11.03 3.46
N THR A 228 -16.93 10.97 4.70
CA THR A 228 -15.73 10.21 5.04
C THR A 228 -15.94 8.71 4.84
N LEU A 229 -17.10 8.17 5.16
CA LEU A 229 -17.39 6.73 5.02
C LEU A 229 -17.21 6.24 3.57
N ALA A 230 -17.70 7.00 2.59
CA ALA A 230 -17.54 6.65 1.18
C ALA A 230 -16.05 6.66 0.75
N TYR A 231 -15.28 7.64 1.24
CA TYR A 231 -13.84 7.70 1.00
C TYR A 231 -13.10 6.52 1.62
N LEU A 232 -13.38 6.21 2.90
CA LEU A 232 -12.73 5.13 3.64
C LEU A 232 -13.00 3.76 3.03
N LEU A 233 -14.23 3.51 2.57
CA LEU A 233 -14.59 2.26 1.87
C LEU A 233 -13.78 2.09 0.57
N ASN A 234 -13.61 3.17 -0.20
CA ASN A 234 -12.80 3.14 -1.41
C ASN A 234 -11.31 2.93 -1.09
N ALA A 235 -10.76 3.69 -0.13
CA ALA A 235 -9.36 3.58 0.28
C ALA A 235 -9.03 2.16 0.81
N LYS A 236 -9.94 1.57 1.59
CA LYS A 236 -9.81 0.19 2.06
C LYS A 236 -9.80 -0.82 0.90
N ASN A 237 -10.69 -0.64 -0.08
CA ASN A 237 -10.73 -1.52 -1.26
C ASN A 237 -9.45 -1.39 -2.11
N GLU A 238 -8.90 -0.18 -2.25
CA GLU A 238 -7.64 0.06 -2.95
C GLU A 238 -6.43 -0.54 -2.22
N ALA A 239 -6.46 -0.57 -0.88
CA ALA A 239 -5.39 -1.17 -0.07
C ALA A 239 -5.46 -2.71 0.00
N ARG A 240 -6.59 -3.34 -0.31
CA ARG A 240 -6.78 -4.79 -0.21
C ARG A 240 -5.76 -5.63 -1.00
N PRO A 241 -5.42 -5.32 -2.27
CA PRO A 241 -4.38 -6.06 -3.00
C PRO A 241 -3.00 -5.97 -2.35
N LEU A 242 -2.73 -4.85 -1.63
CA LEU A 242 -1.48 -4.69 -0.88
C LEU A 242 -1.43 -5.61 0.34
N VAL A 243 -2.58 -5.83 1.00
CA VAL A 243 -2.71 -6.80 2.10
C VAL A 243 -2.46 -8.22 1.60
N GLU A 244 -3.07 -8.62 0.49
CA GLU A 244 -2.86 -9.93 -0.13
C GLU A 244 -1.38 -10.16 -0.49
N LYS A 245 -0.72 -9.12 -1.01
CA LYS A 245 0.72 -9.16 -1.28
C LYS A 245 1.55 -9.24 0.00
N TYR A 246 1.14 -8.54 1.07
CA TYR A 246 1.80 -8.63 2.38
C TYR A 246 1.72 -10.06 2.92
N GLU A 247 0.56 -10.68 2.92
CA GLU A 247 0.35 -12.05 3.37
C GLU A 247 1.25 -13.04 2.60
N GLN A 248 1.31 -12.93 1.27
CA GLN A 248 2.22 -13.74 0.44
C GLN A 248 3.70 -13.52 0.76
N LEU A 249 4.09 -12.29 1.10
CA LEU A 249 5.47 -11.98 1.47
C LEU A 249 5.80 -12.37 2.91
N ALA A 250 4.83 -12.38 3.82
CA ALA A 250 4.97 -12.80 5.20
C ALA A 250 4.92 -14.33 5.37
N GLU A 251 4.20 -15.03 4.47
CA GLU A 251 4.20 -16.50 4.44
C GLU A 251 5.61 -17.03 4.20
N THR A 252 6.21 -17.55 5.23
CA THR A 252 7.43 -18.35 5.15
C THR A 252 7.04 -19.80 5.33
N GLU A 253 7.43 -20.64 4.38
CA GLU A 253 7.43 -22.07 4.63
C GLU A 253 8.33 -22.33 5.86
N GLU A 254 7.71 -22.72 6.95
CA GLU A 254 8.47 -23.17 8.11
C GLU A 254 9.25 -24.43 7.70
N ASP A 255 10.54 -24.45 7.96
CA ASP A 255 11.45 -25.58 7.77
C ASP A 255 11.11 -26.74 8.74
N ARG A 256 9.79 -26.92 9.03
CA ARG A 256 9.28 -27.94 9.93
C ARG A 256 9.50 -29.32 9.33
N GLY A 257 10.23 -30.13 10.06
CA GLY A 257 10.44 -31.54 9.73
C GLY A 257 11.71 -31.85 8.94
N LYS A 258 12.61 -30.87 8.76
CA LYS A 258 13.94 -31.13 8.17
C LYS A 258 14.89 -31.70 9.24
N THR A 259 15.79 -32.54 8.77
CA THR A 259 16.74 -33.26 9.61
C THR A 259 17.89 -32.36 10.04
N ASP A 260 18.17 -32.31 11.34
CA ASP A 260 19.35 -31.65 11.88
C ASP A 260 20.61 -32.50 11.66
N ILE A 261 21.72 -31.83 11.34
CA ILE A 261 23.04 -32.45 11.25
C ILE A 261 23.94 -32.01 12.39
N ASN A 262 24.64 -32.95 13.00
CA ASN A 262 25.55 -32.67 14.11
C ASN A 262 26.94 -32.26 13.64
N ASP A 263 27.41 -32.81 12.52
CA ASP A 263 28.72 -32.53 11.90
C ASP A 263 28.64 -32.84 10.39
N ILE A 264 29.64 -32.41 9.62
CA ILE A 264 29.76 -32.70 8.19
C ILE A 264 30.93 -33.67 8.03
N GLU A 265 30.65 -34.94 7.72
CA GLU A 265 31.65 -35.98 7.46
C GLU A 265 31.99 -36.06 5.97
N ASP A 266 30.96 -36.00 5.13
CA ASP A 266 31.12 -36.01 3.68
C ASP A 266 30.05 -35.15 2.99
N ILE A 267 30.38 -34.69 1.77
CA ILE A 267 29.43 -34.07 0.86
C ILE A 267 29.52 -34.79 -0.48
N CYS A 268 28.50 -35.55 -0.83
CA CYS A 268 28.41 -36.30 -2.05
C CYS A 268 27.52 -35.58 -3.08
N VAL A 269 28.06 -35.33 -4.25
CA VAL A 269 27.37 -34.74 -5.41
C VAL A 269 27.28 -35.78 -6.49
N GLU A 270 26.06 -36.10 -6.95
CA GLU A 270 25.76 -37.14 -7.93
C GLU A 270 25.02 -36.57 -9.11
N HIS A 271 25.61 -36.64 -10.32
CA HIS A 271 25.01 -36.25 -11.60
C HIS A 271 24.43 -34.83 -11.59
N LEU A 272 25.09 -33.89 -10.89
CA LEU A 272 24.63 -32.54 -10.74
C LEU A 272 24.65 -31.77 -12.07
N SER A 273 23.49 -31.34 -12.52
CA SER A 273 23.31 -30.45 -13.65
C SER A 273 22.45 -29.26 -13.27
N TYR A 274 22.89 -28.05 -13.62
CA TYR A 274 22.19 -26.82 -13.33
C TYR A 274 22.25 -25.86 -14.52
N GLY A 275 21.11 -25.20 -14.81
CA GLY A 275 21.00 -24.19 -15.84
C GLY A 275 20.13 -23.02 -15.40
N ARG A 276 20.40 -21.84 -15.95
CA ARG A 276 19.61 -20.61 -15.74
C ARG A 276 19.32 -19.94 -17.07
N ASN A 277 18.08 -19.49 -17.26
CA ASN A 277 17.64 -18.80 -18.50
C ASN A 277 17.97 -19.60 -19.78
N GLY A 278 17.82 -20.93 -19.77
CA GLY A 278 18.09 -21.78 -20.91
C GLY A 278 19.57 -22.11 -21.15
N VAL A 279 20.49 -21.56 -20.36
CA VAL A 279 21.93 -21.83 -20.46
C VAL A 279 22.34 -22.84 -19.40
N LYS A 280 22.91 -23.98 -19.82
CA LYS A 280 23.49 -24.98 -18.91
C LYS A 280 24.82 -24.48 -18.36
N ILE A 281 24.89 -24.27 -17.02
CA ILE A 281 26.06 -23.76 -16.31
C ILE A 281 26.89 -24.91 -15.75
N ILE A 282 26.24 -25.93 -15.18
CA ILE A 282 26.88 -27.13 -14.65
C ILE A 282 26.32 -28.32 -15.44
N LYS A 283 27.18 -29.23 -15.83
CA LYS A 283 26.83 -30.37 -16.70
C LYS A 283 27.37 -31.64 -16.10
N ASP A 284 26.46 -32.45 -15.53
CA ASP A 284 26.72 -33.83 -15.07
C ASP A 284 27.98 -33.99 -14.20
N VAL A 285 28.04 -33.22 -13.10
CA VAL A 285 29.19 -33.27 -12.17
C VAL A 285 28.89 -34.24 -11.04
N SER A 286 29.81 -35.19 -10.83
CA SER A 286 29.77 -36.10 -9.69
C SER A 286 31.09 -36.01 -8.95
N PHE A 287 31.05 -35.81 -7.64
CA PHE A 287 32.23 -35.66 -6.78
C PHE A 287 31.86 -35.83 -5.30
N THR A 288 32.80 -36.40 -4.51
CA THR A 288 32.65 -36.54 -3.07
C THR A 288 33.76 -35.79 -2.34
N PHE A 289 33.33 -34.89 -1.41
CA PHE A 289 34.23 -34.19 -0.49
C PHE A 289 34.26 -34.95 0.83
N GLU A 290 35.46 -35.24 1.33
CA GLU A 290 35.68 -35.98 2.57
C GLU A 290 36.20 -35.05 3.66
N LYS A 291 35.78 -35.26 4.90
CA LYS A 291 36.25 -34.52 6.07
C LYS A 291 37.78 -34.53 6.19
N GLY A 292 38.32 -33.39 6.59
CA GLY A 292 39.77 -33.22 6.82
C GLY A 292 40.61 -33.03 5.56
N ARG A 293 40.03 -33.11 4.37
CA ARG A 293 40.74 -32.85 3.11
C ARG A 293 40.53 -31.41 2.63
N LYS A 294 41.50 -30.89 1.87
CA LYS A 294 41.45 -29.61 1.18
C LYS A 294 41.26 -29.84 -0.31
N TYR A 295 40.31 -29.15 -0.90
CA TYR A 295 40.00 -29.26 -2.32
C TYR A 295 40.14 -27.89 -2.98
N MET A 296 40.60 -27.88 -4.23
CA MET A 296 40.76 -26.69 -5.04
C MET A 296 39.92 -26.82 -6.31
N LEU A 297 38.96 -25.93 -6.48
CA LEU A 297 38.12 -25.86 -7.68
C LEU A 297 38.72 -24.87 -8.67
N THR A 298 39.27 -25.38 -9.79
CA THR A 298 39.94 -24.56 -10.83
C THR A 298 39.11 -24.47 -12.11
N GLY A 299 39.32 -23.44 -12.90
CA GLY A 299 38.63 -23.25 -14.18
C GLY A 299 38.59 -21.78 -14.61
N SER A 300 38.23 -21.52 -15.87
CA SER A 300 38.10 -20.18 -16.44
C SER A 300 37.03 -19.33 -15.72
N SER A 301 37.08 -18.01 -15.90
CA SER A 301 36.00 -17.14 -15.41
C SER A 301 34.68 -17.51 -16.12
N GLY A 302 33.60 -17.56 -15.37
CA GLY A 302 32.29 -17.97 -15.90
C GLY A 302 32.06 -19.47 -16.03
N SER A 303 33.02 -20.35 -15.63
CA SER A 303 32.85 -21.80 -15.71
C SER A 303 31.89 -22.44 -14.68
N GLY A 304 31.18 -21.64 -13.87
CA GLY A 304 30.20 -22.15 -12.91
C GLY A 304 30.74 -22.48 -11.52
N LYS A 305 32.00 -22.16 -11.19
CA LYS A 305 32.61 -22.46 -9.87
C LYS A 305 31.82 -21.89 -8.69
N SER A 306 31.50 -20.62 -8.74
CA SER A 306 30.74 -19.97 -7.68
C SER A 306 29.31 -20.50 -7.61
N THR A 307 28.71 -20.83 -8.74
CA THR A 307 27.38 -21.47 -8.82
C THR A 307 27.38 -22.84 -8.18
N PHE A 308 28.43 -23.65 -8.44
CA PHE A 308 28.61 -24.97 -7.85
C PHE A 308 28.71 -24.89 -6.32
N LEU A 309 29.56 -24.00 -5.79
CA LEU A 309 29.70 -23.79 -4.34
C LEU A 309 28.39 -23.29 -3.70
N ARG A 310 27.68 -22.38 -4.38
CA ARG A 310 26.37 -21.89 -3.91
C ARG A 310 25.31 -22.99 -3.88
N LEU A 311 25.32 -23.94 -4.84
CA LEU A 311 24.40 -25.07 -4.84
C LEU A 311 24.70 -26.02 -3.67
N ILE A 312 25.95 -26.33 -3.39
CA ILE A 312 26.35 -27.15 -2.24
C ILE A 312 25.96 -26.48 -0.92
N GLY A 313 26.13 -25.14 -0.84
CA GLY A 313 25.73 -24.36 0.32
C GLY A 313 24.23 -24.05 0.38
N LYS A 314 23.39 -24.60 -0.51
CA LYS A 314 21.93 -24.31 -0.59
C LYS A 314 21.62 -22.81 -0.69
N LEU A 315 22.53 -22.04 -1.32
CA LEU A 315 22.42 -20.59 -1.50
C LEU A 315 21.97 -20.20 -2.91
N GLN A 316 21.77 -21.17 -3.81
CA GLN A 316 21.36 -20.94 -5.18
C GLN A 316 19.91 -21.33 -5.38
N GLU A 317 19.09 -20.39 -5.83
CA GLU A 317 17.70 -20.64 -6.21
C GLU A 317 17.60 -21.39 -7.54
N GLY A 318 16.54 -22.16 -7.69
CA GLY A 318 16.21 -22.91 -8.89
C GLY A 318 16.42 -24.41 -8.75
N THR A 319 15.71 -25.15 -9.61
CA THR A 319 15.80 -26.61 -9.63
C THR A 319 17.08 -27.06 -10.35
N TYR A 320 17.80 -27.99 -9.74
CA TYR A 320 18.91 -28.71 -10.35
C TYR A 320 18.52 -30.18 -10.59
N GLN A 321 19.21 -30.85 -11.50
CA GLN A 321 19.11 -32.29 -11.72
C GLN A 321 20.26 -33.00 -11.01
N GLY A 322 20.01 -34.19 -10.53
CA GLY A 322 20.98 -34.96 -9.71
C GLY A 322 20.71 -34.80 -8.23
N ASN A 323 21.63 -35.26 -7.39
CA ASN A 323 21.49 -35.25 -5.93
C ASN A 323 22.71 -34.61 -5.28
N ILE A 324 22.47 -33.85 -4.22
CA ILE A 324 23.50 -33.40 -3.27
C ILE A 324 23.12 -33.98 -1.92
N ARG A 325 24.07 -34.74 -1.33
CA ARG A 325 23.88 -35.37 -0.01
C ARG A 325 24.96 -34.92 0.94
N ILE A 326 24.61 -34.72 2.19
CA ILE A 326 25.55 -34.49 3.28
C ILE A 326 25.33 -35.62 4.29
N ASN A 327 26.36 -36.38 4.58
CA ASN A 327 26.28 -37.60 5.41
C ASN A 327 25.17 -38.55 4.95
N GLY A 328 24.97 -38.70 3.65
CA GLY A 328 23.94 -39.52 3.05
C GLY A 328 22.52 -38.93 3.05
N ILE A 329 22.26 -37.81 3.71
CA ILE A 329 20.96 -37.12 3.76
C ILE A 329 20.87 -36.16 2.58
N LEU A 330 19.73 -36.10 1.86
CA LEU A 330 19.53 -35.16 0.79
C LEU A 330 19.58 -33.70 1.31
N LEU A 331 20.28 -32.83 0.60
CA LEU A 331 20.43 -31.41 0.99
C LEU A 331 19.10 -30.71 1.21
N GLU A 332 18.06 -31.12 0.49
CA GLU A 332 16.71 -30.57 0.60
C GLU A 332 16.02 -30.94 1.91
N GLU A 333 16.39 -32.07 2.51
CA GLU A 333 15.84 -32.58 3.77
C GLU A 333 16.58 -32.04 5.00
N ILE A 334 17.70 -31.33 4.83
CA ILE A 334 18.51 -30.78 5.91
C ILE A 334 18.00 -29.45 6.34
N ASN A 335 17.88 -29.24 7.66
CA ASN A 335 17.57 -27.99 8.29
C ASN A 335 18.68 -26.94 8.01
N MET A 336 18.31 -25.77 7.51
CA MET A 336 19.25 -24.70 7.12
C MET A 336 20.06 -24.16 8.29
N ASP A 337 19.43 -23.93 9.45
CA ASP A 337 20.11 -23.40 10.63
C ASP A 337 21.15 -24.41 11.14
N SER A 338 20.81 -25.70 11.09
CA SER A 338 21.74 -26.78 11.44
C SER A 338 22.92 -26.84 10.46
N LEU A 339 22.67 -26.69 9.15
CA LEU A 339 23.72 -26.70 8.12
C LEU A 339 24.68 -25.52 8.29
N TYR A 340 24.14 -24.29 8.39
CA TYR A 340 24.98 -23.09 8.50
C TYR A 340 25.67 -22.97 9.85
N GLY A 341 25.17 -23.62 10.90
CA GLY A 341 25.88 -23.78 12.15
C GLY A 341 27.17 -24.62 12.03
N LYS A 342 27.33 -25.39 10.95
CA LYS A 342 28.47 -26.28 10.69
C LYS A 342 29.28 -25.89 9.45
N MET A 343 28.78 -24.97 8.61
CA MET A 343 29.41 -24.61 7.35
C MET A 343 29.76 -23.10 7.36
N GLY A 344 31.04 -22.78 7.21
CA GLY A 344 31.49 -21.41 6.98
C GLY A 344 31.63 -21.10 5.50
N ILE A 345 31.05 -20.02 5.03
CA ILE A 345 31.10 -19.57 3.63
C ILE A 345 31.67 -18.16 3.58
N VAL A 346 32.71 -17.95 2.74
CA VAL A 346 33.30 -16.64 2.50
C VAL A 346 32.91 -16.22 1.08
N PHE A 347 32.23 -15.09 0.98
CA PHE A 347 31.82 -14.52 -0.31
C PHE A 347 32.90 -13.62 -0.89
N GLN A 348 32.91 -13.46 -2.21
CA GLN A 348 33.83 -12.58 -2.92
C GLN A 348 33.48 -11.10 -2.68
N GLU A 349 32.19 -10.79 -2.56
CA GLU A 349 31.68 -9.48 -2.11
C GLU A 349 30.92 -9.73 -0.80
N PRO A 350 31.29 -9.07 0.32
CA PRO A 350 30.65 -9.24 1.62
C PRO A 350 29.26 -8.60 1.68
#